data_1d90353c14fa76c42e99f584e9ae2444
#
_entry.id   1d90353c14fa76c42e99f584e9ae2444
#
_cell.length_a   1.000
_cell.length_b   1.000
_cell.length_c   1.000
_cell.angle_alpha   90.00
_cell.angle_beta   90.00
_cell.angle_gamma   90.00
#
_symmetry.space_group_name_H-M   'P 1'
#
loop_
_entity.id
_entity.type
_entity.pdbx_description
1 polymer ?
#
loop_
_entity_poly.entity_id
_entity_poly.type
_entity_poly.pdbx_seq_one_letter_code
_entity_poly.pdbx_strand_id
1 'polypeptide(L)'
;MKFAREPLAFDDDNLKGTIQPHDDALVVTARINGFLVKKVMIDQGSEADVMYPDLFKGLRLKKEDLLKYDTPLVGFDGRVVIPQGQISLPINIEGKEVVATFIVVASFSPYTAILGRPWIHAMGAIPSTLHVKVKFCIEQGVAVVRGSQQVARQCLATTINWKNENAGHKETIEETSL
;
A
#
# COMPACT_ATOMS: atom_id res chain seq x y z
N MET A 1 -19.68 -0.16 -29.86
CA MET A 1 -18.81 -1.27 -30.22
C MET A 1 -17.68 -1.36 -29.21
N LYS A 2 -17.58 -2.48 -28.51
CA LYS A 2 -16.48 -2.70 -27.58
C LYS A 2 -15.29 -3.27 -28.34
N PHE A 3 -14.20 -2.53 -28.38
CA PHE A 3 -12.94 -3.08 -28.89
C PHE A 3 -12.45 -4.15 -27.91
N ALA A 4 -12.11 -5.32 -28.43
CA ALA A 4 -11.44 -6.33 -27.64
C ALA A 4 -10.05 -5.79 -27.23
N ARG A 5 -9.87 -5.51 -25.95
CA ARG A 5 -8.55 -5.17 -25.42
C ARG A 5 -7.77 -6.46 -25.28
N GLU A 6 -6.48 -6.40 -25.58
CA GLU A 6 -5.61 -7.54 -25.28
C GLU A 6 -5.65 -7.82 -23.77
N PRO A 7 -5.74 -9.11 -23.37
CA PRO A 7 -5.71 -9.46 -21.95
C PRO A 7 -4.43 -8.99 -21.30
N LEU A 8 -4.55 -8.46 -20.09
CA LEU A 8 -3.39 -8.19 -19.24
C LEU A 8 -2.86 -9.52 -18.72
N ALA A 9 -1.62 -9.85 -19.06
CA ALA A 9 -1.01 -11.11 -18.68
C ALA A 9 0.44 -10.90 -18.22
N PHE A 10 0.93 -11.83 -17.42
CA PHE A 10 2.33 -11.91 -17.01
C PHE A 10 2.93 -13.18 -17.57
N ASP A 11 4.18 -13.09 -18.02
CA ASP A 11 4.96 -14.22 -18.54
C ASP A 11 6.38 -14.20 -17.94
N ASP A 12 7.21 -15.15 -18.37
CA ASP A 12 8.58 -15.26 -17.86
C ASP A 12 9.43 -14.03 -18.17
N ASP A 13 9.14 -13.29 -19.24
CA ASP A 13 9.83 -12.04 -19.53
C ASP A 13 9.60 -10.98 -18.46
N ASN A 14 8.47 -11.02 -17.77
CA ASN A 14 8.17 -10.12 -16.67
C ASN A 14 8.96 -10.45 -15.39
N LEU A 15 9.67 -11.57 -15.33
CA LEU A 15 10.57 -11.91 -14.23
C LEU A 15 11.95 -11.26 -14.38
N LYS A 16 12.29 -10.70 -15.54
CA LYS A 16 13.58 -10.04 -15.75
C LYS A 16 13.79 -8.91 -14.73
N GLY A 17 14.98 -8.88 -14.14
CA GLY A 17 15.33 -7.90 -13.12
C GLY A 17 14.77 -8.19 -11.74
N THR A 18 14.09 -9.31 -11.56
CA THR A 18 13.51 -9.76 -10.29
C THR A 18 14.34 -10.91 -9.73
N ILE A 19 14.71 -10.82 -8.45
CA ILE A 19 15.45 -11.87 -7.76
C ILE A 19 14.48 -12.99 -7.40
N GLN A 20 14.75 -14.21 -7.87
CA GLN A 20 13.92 -15.38 -7.61
C GLN A 20 14.74 -16.45 -6.85
N PRO A 21 14.14 -17.26 -5.96
CA PRO A 21 12.77 -17.10 -5.45
C PRO A 21 12.66 -15.97 -4.42
N HIS A 22 11.45 -15.43 -4.23
CA HIS A 22 11.20 -14.37 -3.24
C HIS A 22 9.76 -14.43 -2.73
N ASP A 23 9.53 -13.76 -1.62
CA ASP A 23 8.21 -13.51 -1.04
C ASP A 23 8.00 -12.01 -0.73
N ASP A 24 8.69 -11.15 -1.46
CA ASP A 24 8.65 -9.71 -1.25
C ASP A 24 7.27 -9.11 -1.60
N ALA A 25 6.84 -8.15 -0.81
CA ALA A 25 5.65 -7.37 -1.09
C ALA A 25 5.82 -6.51 -2.34
N LEU A 26 4.71 -6.19 -2.99
CA LEU A 26 4.72 -5.29 -4.15
C LEU A 26 4.68 -3.84 -3.66
N VAL A 27 5.83 -3.18 -3.64
CA VAL A 27 6.00 -1.83 -3.12
C VAL A 27 6.41 -0.89 -4.25
N VAL A 28 5.63 0.15 -4.45
CA VAL A 28 5.78 1.07 -5.58
C VAL A 28 5.89 2.53 -5.09
N THR A 29 6.22 3.41 -6.04
CA THR A 29 6.16 4.85 -5.86
C THR A 29 4.96 5.39 -6.64
N ALA A 30 4.19 6.28 -6.03
CA ALA A 30 2.99 6.86 -6.62
C ALA A 30 2.93 8.37 -6.34
N ARG A 31 2.23 9.12 -7.20
CA ARG A 31 1.88 10.51 -6.88
C ARG A 31 0.52 10.53 -6.18
N ILE A 32 0.53 11.00 -4.95
CA ILE A 32 -0.68 11.15 -4.15
C ILE A 32 -0.86 12.62 -3.82
N ASN A 33 -1.96 13.20 -4.25
CA ASN A 33 -2.27 14.62 -4.07
C ASN A 33 -1.13 15.54 -4.57
N GLY A 34 -0.49 15.16 -5.68
CA GLY A 34 0.63 15.90 -6.28
C GLY A 34 2.01 15.65 -5.67
N PHE A 35 2.10 14.90 -4.58
CA PHE A 35 3.36 14.55 -3.93
C PHE A 35 3.87 13.20 -4.40
N LEU A 36 5.17 13.09 -4.63
CA LEU A 36 5.80 11.80 -4.93
C LEU A 36 5.96 11.01 -3.63
N VAL A 37 5.24 9.89 -3.54
CA VAL A 37 5.15 9.08 -2.32
C VAL A 37 5.80 7.73 -2.56
N LYS A 38 6.78 7.39 -1.72
CA LYS A 38 7.47 6.11 -1.73
C LYS A 38 6.87 5.16 -0.69
N LYS A 39 7.25 3.89 -0.76
CA LYS A 39 6.83 2.85 0.19
C LYS A 39 5.32 2.64 0.21
N VAL A 40 4.72 2.65 -0.98
CA VAL A 40 3.29 2.36 -1.16
C VAL A 40 3.14 0.88 -1.50
N MET A 41 2.47 0.12 -0.64
CA MET A 41 2.24 -1.30 -0.87
C MET A 41 0.92 -1.52 -1.63
N ILE A 42 0.98 -2.30 -2.70
CA ILE A 42 -0.22 -2.77 -3.40
C ILE A 42 -0.58 -4.13 -2.82
N ASP A 43 -1.78 -4.25 -2.25
CA ASP A 43 -2.21 -5.43 -1.51
C ASP A 43 -3.64 -5.84 -1.88
N GLN A 44 -3.77 -6.92 -2.64
CA GLN A 44 -5.07 -7.48 -3.03
C GLN A 44 -5.87 -8.03 -1.83
N GLY A 45 -5.20 -8.33 -0.72
CA GLY A 45 -5.84 -8.79 0.49
C GLY A 45 -6.52 -7.68 1.29
N SER A 46 -6.22 -6.42 1.01
CA SER A 46 -6.80 -5.30 1.74
C SER A 46 -8.14 -4.87 1.16
N GLU A 47 -9.16 -4.78 2.02
CA GLU A 47 -10.50 -4.30 1.65
C GLU A 47 -10.57 -2.79 1.50
N ALA A 48 -9.56 -2.08 1.99
CA ALA A 48 -9.53 -0.62 2.01
C ALA A 48 -8.19 -0.11 1.50
N ASP A 49 -8.22 1.13 0.98
CA ASP A 49 -7.01 1.91 0.79
C ASP A 49 -6.70 2.60 2.12
N VAL A 50 -5.48 2.48 2.62
CA VAL A 50 -5.11 2.90 3.97
C VAL A 50 -3.98 3.90 3.93
N MET A 51 -4.09 4.96 4.72
CA MET A 51 -3.05 5.96 4.90
C MET A 51 -2.49 5.89 6.31
N TYR A 52 -1.17 5.83 6.41
CA TYR A 52 -0.45 5.79 7.68
C TYR A 52 0.05 7.17 8.11
N PRO A 53 0.46 7.34 9.38
CA PRO A 53 0.76 8.66 9.94
C PRO A 53 1.84 9.44 9.20
N ASP A 54 2.89 8.79 8.73
CA ASP A 54 3.99 9.47 8.04
C ASP A 54 3.50 10.17 6.76
N LEU A 55 2.63 9.51 5.99
CA LEU A 55 2.06 10.11 4.80
C LEU A 55 1.10 11.23 5.16
N PHE A 56 0.26 11.04 6.16
CA PHE A 56 -0.68 12.06 6.63
C PHE A 56 0.05 13.36 6.98
N LYS A 57 1.15 13.25 7.72
CA LYS A 57 2.01 14.39 8.06
C LYS A 57 2.71 14.96 6.82
N GLY A 58 3.25 14.09 5.98
CA GLY A 58 3.97 14.51 4.77
C GLY A 58 3.11 15.27 3.79
N LEU A 59 1.83 14.94 3.68
CA LEU A 59 0.87 15.66 2.85
C LEU A 59 0.33 16.93 3.52
N ARG A 60 0.77 17.24 4.73
CA ARG A 60 0.35 18.41 5.53
C ARG A 60 -1.16 18.44 5.78
N LEU A 61 -1.75 17.27 5.92
CA LEU A 61 -3.17 17.13 6.23
C LEU A 61 -3.42 17.39 7.70
N LYS A 62 -4.61 17.89 7.99
CA LYS A 62 -5.06 18.18 9.36
C LYS A 62 -6.28 17.34 9.67
N LYS A 63 -6.54 17.13 10.97
CA LYS A 63 -7.69 16.36 11.42
C LYS A 63 -9.01 16.91 10.89
N GLU A 64 -9.09 18.23 10.69
CA GLU A 64 -10.27 18.92 10.15
C GLU A 64 -10.54 18.57 8.67
N ASP A 65 -9.51 18.08 7.95
CA ASP A 65 -9.65 17.66 6.55
C ASP A 65 -10.32 16.28 6.43
N LEU A 66 -10.43 15.55 7.53
CA LEU A 66 -10.96 14.19 7.53
C LEU A 66 -12.47 14.17 7.69
N LEU A 67 -13.12 13.30 6.91
CA LEU A 67 -14.51 12.95 7.13
C LEU A 67 -14.59 11.83 8.17
N LYS A 68 -15.70 11.80 8.90
CA LYS A 68 -15.93 10.77 9.91
C LYS A 68 -16.01 9.39 9.29
N TYR A 69 -15.35 8.42 9.91
CA TYR A 69 -15.40 7.02 9.54
C TYR A 69 -15.38 6.17 10.81
N ASP A 70 -16.49 5.51 11.12
CA ASP A 70 -16.69 4.82 12.40
C ASP A 70 -16.47 3.31 12.35
N THR A 71 -16.30 2.75 11.15
CA THR A 71 -16.17 1.30 11.00
C THR A 71 -14.76 0.85 11.40
N PRO A 72 -14.61 -0.04 12.38
CA PRO A 72 -13.30 -0.56 12.76
C PRO A 72 -12.68 -1.36 11.63
N LEU A 73 -11.34 -1.28 11.51
CA LEU A 73 -10.56 -2.11 10.62
C LEU A 73 -9.89 -3.24 11.41
N VAL A 74 -9.77 -4.41 10.80
CA VAL A 74 -9.04 -5.53 11.37
C VAL A 74 -7.65 -5.56 10.74
N GLY A 75 -6.61 -5.41 11.56
CA GLY A 75 -5.23 -5.51 11.11
C GLY A 75 -4.80 -6.96 10.84
N PHE A 76 -3.64 -7.12 10.24
CA PHE A 76 -3.08 -8.44 9.92
C PHE A 76 -2.88 -9.34 11.14
N ASP A 77 -2.69 -8.74 12.30
CA ASP A 77 -2.53 -9.45 13.58
C ASP A 77 -3.86 -9.76 14.28
N GLY A 78 -4.98 -9.50 13.62
CA GLY A 78 -6.32 -9.66 14.19
C GLY A 78 -6.77 -8.55 15.11
N ARG A 79 -5.93 -7.55 15.36
CA ARG A 79 -6.28 -6.40 16.22
C ARG A 79 -7.24 -5.47 15.51
N VAL A 80 -8.20 -4.95 16.26
CA VAL A 80 -9.13 -3.94 15.78
C VAL A 80 -8.46 -2.57 15.85
N VAL A 81 -8.46 -1.87 14.72
CA VAL A 81 -7.92 -0.51 14.61
C VAL A 81 -9.09 0.43 14.37
N ILE A 82 -9.20 1.46 15.20
CA ILE A 82 -10.23 2.50 15.03
C ILE A 82 -9.63 3.60 14.14
N PRO A 83 -10.22 3.85 12.94
CA PRO A 83 -9.73 4.89 12.05
C PRO A 83 -9.90 6.28 12.64
N GLN A 84 -8.99 7.18 12.27
CA GLN A 84 -9.11 8.60 12.60
C GLN A 84 -10.11 9.32 11.70
N GLY A 85 -10.38 8.78 10.53
CA GLY A 85 -11.31 9.31 9.54
C GLY A 85 -10.96 8.82 8.15
N GLN A 86 -11.55 9.47 7.14
CA GLN A 86 -11.31 9.14 5.74
C GLN A 86 -11.08 10.41 4.94
N ILE A 87 -10.35 10.28 3.83
CA ILE A 87 -10.09 11.38 2.91
C ILE A 87 -9.94 10.85 1.49
N SER A 88 -10.53 11.58 0.53
CA SER A 88 -10.42 11.23 -0.89
C SER A 88 -9.37 12.11 -1.55
N LEU A 89 -8.37 11.49 -2.17
CA LEU A 89 -7.26 12.16 -2.81
C LEU A 89 -6.98 11.55 -4.18
N PRO A 90 -6.51 12.37 -5.15
CA PRO A 90 -6.10 11.84 -6.44
C PRO A 90 -4.78 11.07 -6.32
N ILE A 91 -4.73 9.91 -6.97
CA ILE A 91 -3.50 9.11 -7.12
C ILE A 91 -3.18 9.02 -8.59
N ASN A 92 -1.96 9.35 -8.98
CA ASN A 92 -1.47 9.23 -10.33
C ASN A 92 -0.29 8.25 -10.37
N ILE A 93 -0.40 7.24 -11.21
CA ILE A 93 0.70 6.31 -11.51
C ILE A 93 0.78 6.17 -13.04
N GLU A 94 1.95 6.43 -13.59
CA GLU A 94 2.20 6.35 -15.04
C GLU A 94 1.20 7.17 -15.87
N GLY A 95 0.82 8.34 -15.35
CA GLY A 95 -0.10 9.24 -16.04
C GLY A 95 -1.58 8.90 -15.91
N LYS A 96 -1.94 7.78 -15.33
CA LYS A 96 -3.34 7.44 -15.04
C LYS A 96 -3.71 7.86 -13.63
N GLU A 97 -4.76 8.67 -13.53
CA GLU A 97 -5.23 9.20 -12.26
C GLU A 97 -6.59 8.66 -11.90
N VAL A 98 -6.72 8.25 -10.65
CA VAL A 98 -8.01 7.91 -10.03
C VAL A 98 -8.09 8.58 -8.65
N VAL A 99 -9.28 8.81 -8.16
CA VAL A 99 -9.49 9.29 -6.80
C VAL A 99 -9.66 8.09 -5.88
N ALA A 100 -8.82 8.00 -4.86
CA ALA A 100 -8.92 6.96 -3.85
C ALA A 100 -9.42 7.56 -2.53
N THR A 101 -10.29 6.82 -1.85
CA THR A 101 -10.74 7.18 -0.51
C THR A 101 -9.91 6.41 0.51
N PHE A 102 -9.00 7.12 1.16
CA PHE A 102 -8.12 6.54 2.16
C PHE A 102 -8.78 6.51 3.53
N ILE A 103 -8.66 5.39 4.20
CA ILE A 103 -8.95 5.29 5.62
C ILE A 103 -7.65 5.65 6.36
N VAL A 104 -7.69 6.68 7.20
CA VAL A 104 -6.52 7.18 7.91
C VAL A 104 -6.45 6.52 9.28
N VAL A 105 -5.31 5.92 9.57
CA VAL A 105 -5.07 5.20 10.82
C VAL A 105 -3.86 5.77 11.55
N ALA A 106 -3.80 5.56 12.85
CA ALA A 106 -2.69 6.02 13.70
C ALA A 106 -1.66 4.92 14.00
N SER A 107 -1.88 3.72 13.49
CA SER A 107 -1.02 2.57 13.77
C SER A 107 0.33 2.69 13.08
N PHE A 108 1.36 2.10 13.69
CA PHE A 108 2.67 1.98 13.06
C PHE A 108 2.60 1.14 11.79
N SER A 109 3.32 1.58 10.77
CA SER A 109 3.57 0.81 9.55
C SER A 109 4.89 1.27 8.92
N PRO A 110 5.67 0.34 8.34
CA PRO A 110 6.83 0.72 7.52
C PRO A 110 6.41 1.28 6.16
N TYR A 111 5.15 1.09 5.78
CA TYR A 111 4.59 1.62 4.54
C TYR A 111 3.95 2.99 4.78
N THR A 112 3.93 3.83 3.74
CA THR A 112 3.24 5.12 3.77
C THR A 112 1.74 4.97 3.53
N ALA A 113 1.39 4.02 2.68
CA ALA A 113 0.01 3.72 2.32
C ALA A 113 -0.13 2.28 1.84
N ILE A 114 -1.35 1.77 1.89
CA ILE A 114 -1.75 0.53 1.23
C ILE A 114 -2.79 0.88 0.17
N LEU A 115 -2.55 0.44 -1.06
CA LEU A 115 -3.52 0.46 -2.14
C LEU A 115 -4.16 -0.92 -2.20
N GLY A 116 -5.38 -1.01 -1.71
CA GLY A 116 -6.16 -2.23 -1.63
C GLY A 116 -7.08 -2.42 -2.83
N ARG A 117 -8.07 -3.29 -2.66
CA ARG A 117 -9.01 -3.60 -3.74
C ARG A 117 -9.75 -2.38 -4.30
N PRO A 118 -10.13 -1.35 -3.52
CA PRO A 118 -10.81 -0.19 -4.11
C PRO A 118 -9.96 0.50 -5.19
N TRP A 119 -8.68 0.77 -4.91
CA TRP A 119 -7.78 1.35 -5.92
C TRP A 119 -7.51 0.39 -7.08
N ILE A 120 -7.25 -0.89 -6.77
CA ILE A 120 -6.97 -1.92 -7.79
C ILE A 120 -8.13 -1.99 -8.79
N HIS A 121 -9.37 -2.00 -8.30
CA HIS A 121 -10.56 -2.05 -9.14
C HIS A 121 -10.77 -0.77 -9.92
N ALA A 122 -10.57 0.39 -9.31
CA ALA A 122 -10.71 1.69 -9.97
C ALA A 122 -9.71 1.84 -11.14
N MET A 123 -8.50 1.32 -10.99
CA MET A 123 -7.47 1.32 -12.03
C MET A 123 -7.67 0.25 -13.08
N GLY A 124 -8.47 -0.78 -12.80
CA GLY A 124 -8.47 -2.00 -13.61
C GLY A 124 -7.11 -2.67 -13.59
N ALA A 125 -6.42 -2.60 -12.46
CA ALA A 125 -5.04 -3.07 -12.34
C ALA A 125 -4.98 -4.56 -12.08
N ILE A 126 -3.93 -5.19 -12.60
CA ILE A 126 -3.61 -6.59 -12.32
C ILE A 126 -2.22 -6.61 -11.67
N PRO A 127 -2.16 -6.75 -10.35
CA PRO A 127 -0.89 -6.89 -9.65
C PRO A 127 -0.40 -8.33 -9.68
N SER A 128 0.92 -8.49 -9.67
CA SER A 128 1.58 -9.78 -9.50
C SER A 128 2.76 -9.63 -8.55
N THR A 129 2.65 -10.23 -7.38
CA THR A 129 3.75 -10.25 -6.41
C THR A 129 4.92 -11.08 -6.92
N LEU A 130 4.65 -12.20 -7.59
CA LEU A 130 5.71 -13.03 -8.19
C LEU A 130 6.60 -12.23 -9.13
N HIS A 131 6.01 -11.41 -10.00
CA HIS A 131 6.73 -10.63 -11.01
C HIS A 131 7.18 -9.26 -10.47
N VAL A 132 6.74 -8.87 -9.27
CA VAL A 132 6.99 -7.57 -8.62
C VAL A 132 6.57 -6.42 -9.55
N LYS A 133 5.40 -6.57 -10.17
CA LYS A 133 4.85 -5.61 -11.14
C LYS A 133 3.35 -5.51 -11.01
N VAL A 134 2.82 -4.37 -11.49
CA VAL A 134 1.39 -4.18 -11.70
C VAL A 134 1.18 -3.65 -13.11
N LYS A 135 0.17 -4.17 -13.79
CA LYS A 135 -0.20 -3.75 -15.14
C LYS A 135 -1.61 -3.16 -15.14
N PHE A 136 -1.79 -2.14 -15.95
CA PHE A 136 -3.13 -1.56 -16.20
C PHE A 136 -3.14 -0.90 -17.56
N CYS A 137 -4.34 -0.73 -18.13
CA CYS A 137 -4.51 -0.08 -19.43
C CYS A 137 -4.44 1.44 -19.29
N ILE A 138 -3.72 2.06 -20.21
CA ILE A 138 -3.68 3.51 -20.44
C ILE A 138 -4.07 3.79 -21.88
N GLU A 139 -4.23 5.06 -22.26
CA GLU A 139 -4.60 5.42 -23.62
C GLU A 139 -3.60 4.90 -24.68
N GLN A 140 -2.32 4.91 -24.34
CA GLN A 140 -1.24 4.49 -25.25
C GLN A 140 -0.99 2.97 -25.25
N GLY A 141 -1.76 2.19 -24.50
CA GLY A 141 -1.58 0.75 -24.41
C GLY A 141 -1.62 0.22 -22.99
N VAL A 142 -0.59 -0.52 -22.60
CA VAL A 142 -0.48 -1.12 -21.26
C VAL A 142 0.69 -0.49 -20.51
N ALA A 143 0.40 0.06 -19.34
CA ALA A 143 1.44 0.49 -18.40
C ALA A 143 1.90 -0.69 -17.56
N VAL A 144 3.21 -0.78 -17.35
CA VAL A 144 3.85 -1.77 -16.47
C VAL A 144 4.61 -1.00 -15.41
N VAL A 145 4.20 -1.14 -14.16
CA VAL A 145 4.85 -0.49 -13.03
C VAL A 145 5.63 -1.54 -12.24
N ARG A 146 6.94 -1.31 -12.09
CA ARG A 146 7.81 -2.21 -11.35
C ARG A 146 7.80 -1.81 -9.87
N GLY A 147 7.63 -2.81 -9.00
CA GLY A 147 7.88 -2.65 -7.57
C GLY A 147 9.37 -2.72 -7.25
N SER A 148 9.74 -2.26 -6.07
CA SER A 148 11.11 -2.32 -5.56
C SER A 148 11.24 -3.42 -4.51
N GLN A 149 11.99 -4.48 -4.84
CA GLN A 149 12.31 -5.53 -3.87
C GLN A 149 13.20 -5.00 -2.74
N GLN A 150 14.10 -4.07 -3.05
CA GLN A 150 14.97 -3.45 -2.06
C GLN A 150 14.16 -2.70 -1.00
N VAL A 151 13.21 -1.87 -1.43
CA VAL A 151 12.34 -1.11 -0.52
C VAL A 151 11.43 -2.06 0.26
N ALA A 152 10.89 -3.10 -0.37
CA ALA A 152 10.08 -4.11 0.31
C ALA A 152 10.85 -4.79 1.45
N ARG A 153 12.12 -5.14 1.22
CA ARG A 153 12.98 -5.76 2.23
C ARG A 153 13.35 -4.78 3.35
N GLN A 154 13.57 -3.52 3.02
CA GLN A 154 13.78 -2.47 4.02
C GLN A 154 12.55 -2.31 4.93
N CYS A 155 11.36 -2.33 4.36
CA CYS A 155 10.11 -2.26 5.11
C CYS A 155 9.94 -3.47 6.03
N LEU A 156 10.27 -4.67 5.54
CA LEU A 156 10.23 -5.88 6.36
C LEU A 156 11.21 -5.79 7.53
N ALA A 157 12.43 -5.36 7.30
CA ALA A 157 13.43 -5.18 8.34
C ALA A 157 12.98 -4.17 9.40
N THR A 158 12.38 -3.07 8.98
CA THR A 158 11.81 -2.06 9.88
C THR A 158 10.70 -2.65 10.75
N THR A 159 9.84 -3.48 10.17
CA THR A 159 8.76 -4.16 10.90
C THR A 159 9.31 -5.14 11.95
N ILE A 160 10.31 -5.92 11.58
CA ILE A 160 10.95 -6.89 12.50
C ILE A 160 11.60 -6.15 13.67
N ASN A 161 12.34 -5.08 13.41
CA ASN A 161 12.98 -4.28 14.45
C ASN A 161 11.95 -3.66 15.38
N TRP A 162 10.87 -3.10 14.85
CA TRP A 162 9.80 -2.54 15.66
C TRP A 162 9.12 -3.59 16.55
N LYS A 163 8.84 -4.79 16.02
CA LYS A 163 8.26 -5.89 16.79
C LYS A 163 9.17 -6.35 17.90
N ASN A 164 10.47 -6.46 17.64
CA ASN A 164 11.46 -6.87 18.64
C ASN A 164 11.54 -5.85 19.77
N GLU A 165 11.59 -4.56 19.47
CA GLU A 165 11.61 -3.49 20.46
C GLU A 165 10.37 -3.51 21.35
N ASN A 166 9.19 -3.67 20.75
CA ASN A 166 7.92 -3.68 21.49
C ASN A 166 7.71 -4.99 22.26
N ALA A 167 8.16 -6.14 21.74
CA ALA A 167 8.12 -7.41 22.47
C ALA A 167 9.00 -7.35 23.73
N GLY A 168 10.23 -6.84 23.62
CA GLY A 168 11.11 -6.66 24.77
C GLY A 168 10.52 -5.72 25.80
N HIS A 169 9.86 -4.66 25.40
CA HIS A 169 9.19 -3.73 26.32
C HIS A 169 8.00 -4.39 27.04
N LYS A 170 7.22 -5.23 26.36
CA LYS A 170 6.12 -5.97 26.97
C LYS A 170 6.63 -6.98 27.98
N GLU A 171 7.66 -7.72 27.67
CA GLU A 171 8.27 -8.68 28.59
C GLU A 171 8.76 -7.98 29.86
N THR A 172 9.39 -6.82 29.72
CA THR A 172 9.86 -6.03 30.88
C THR A 172 8.69 -5.56 31.74
N ILE A 173 7.55 -5.19 31.15
CA ILE A 173 6.34 -4.77 31.88
C ILE A 173 5.74 -5.97 32.64
N GLU A 174 5.66 -7.15 31.99
CA GLU A 174 5.13 -8.36 32.63
C GLU A 174 5.98 -8.81 33.80
N GLU A 175 7.31 -8.76 33.70
CA GLU A 175 8.22 -9.06 34.78
C GLU A 175 8.05 -8.11 35.98
N THR A 176 7.76 -6.85 35.73
CA THR A 176 7.54 -5.85 36.78
C THR A 176 6.16 -5.93 37.44
N SER A 177 5.19 -6.59 36.80
CA SER A 177 3.84 -6.78 37.36
C SER A 177 3.68 -8.01 38.24
N LEU A 178 4.71 -8.82 38.33
CA LEU A 178 4.79 -9.95 39.27
C LEU A 178 5.38 -9.50 40.61
#